data_be8f43b622998fee3ae0510e7085a2d8
#
_entry.id   be8f43b622998fee3ae0510e7085a2d8
#
_cell.length_a   1.000
_cell.length_b   1.000
_cell.length_c   1.000
_cell.angle_alpha   90.00
_cell.angle_beta   90.00
_cell.angle_gamma   90.00
#
_symmetry.space_group_name_H-M   'P 1'
#
loop_
_entity.id
_entity.type
_entity.pdbx_description
1 polymer ?
#
loop_
_entity_poly.entity_id
_entity_poly.type
_entity_poly.pdbx_seq_one_letter_code
_entity_poly.pdbx_strand_id
1 'polypeptide(L)'
;FSLVTGVQTCALPILGIAPNYHDALLKGLIGAGYTFKTPGPASCCIFTVKDSDKPEFVDIAWKLKSMGYKLYGTSGTCAWLNKHMVPCNEVRNMSGESPNIVDLLQSGLVDYVFSTSAKGRDPKRDSVRLRRKAVELSIPCITAVDTANALVDCLRSDHSLENIPLVDIATLYHRK
;
A
#
# COMPACT_ATOMS: atom_id res chain seq x y z
N PHE A 1 -25.84 18.39 -16.41
CA PHE A 1 -25.64 18.76 -14.99
C PHE A 1 -25.22 17.58 -14.10
N SER A 2 -25.45 16.33 -14.51
CA SER A 2 -25.10 15.15 -13.71
C SER A 2 -23.62 14.73 -13.79
N LEU A 3 -22.85 15.26 -14.73
CA LEU A 3 -21.43 14.90 -14.94
C LEU A 3 -20.48 15.58 -13.94
N VAL A 4 -20.89 16.65 -13.30
CA VAL A 4 -20.03 17.39 -12.35
C VAL A 4 -20.08 16.75 -10.96
N THR A 5 -21.16 16.08 -10.60
CA THR A 5 -21.32 15.45 -9.27
C THR A 5 -20.47 14.21 -9.08
N GLY A 6 -20.19 13.45 -10.14
CA GLY A 6 -19.33 12.26 -10.05
C GLY A 6 -17.86 12.55 -9.77
N VAL A 7 -17.36 13.70 -10.18
CA VAL A 7 -15.97 14.11 -9.95
C VAL A 7 -15.77 14.64 -8.52
N GLN A 8 -16.79 15.25 -7.93
CA GLN A 8 -16.72 15.75 -6.57
C GLN A 8 -16.76 14.66 -5.51
N THR A 9 -17.37 13.51 -5.79
CA THR A 9 -17.39 12.38 -4.84
C THR A 9 -16.03 11.72 -4.69
N CYS A 10 -15.16 11.80 -5.69
CA CYS A 10 -13.78 11.28 -5.61
C CYS A 10 -12.82 12.13 -4.76
N ALA A 11 -13.24 13.33 -4.35
CA ALA A 11 -12.42 14.29 -3.61
C ALA A 11 -12.95 14.59 -2.21
N LEU A 12 -13.80 13.72 -1.64
CA LEU A 12 -14.26 13.89 -0.26
C LEU A 12 -13.07 13.80 0.69
N PRO A 13 -12.81 14.84 1.50
CA PRO A 13 -11.74 14.78 2.49
C PRO A 13 -12.07 13.73 3.56
N ILE A 14 -11.07 12.92 3.91
CA ILE A 14 -11.18 11.88 4.92
C ILE A 14 -10.34 12.33 6.10
N LEU A 15 -10.92 12.29 7.30
CA LEU A 15 -10.27 12.69 8.53
C LEU A 15 -10.31 11.55 9.53
N GLY A 16 -9.13 11.06 9.91
CA GLY A 16 -8.97 10.14 11.04
C GLY A 16 -8.60 10.92 12.30
N ILE A 17 -9.36 10.74 13.39
CA ILE A 17 -9.10 11.37 14.68
C ILE A 17 -8.87 10.30 15.74
N ALA A 18 -7.73 10.37 16.43
CA ALA A 18 -7.38 9.51 17.55
C ALA A 18 -6.36 10.19 18.47
N PRO A 19 -6.14 9.68 19.70
CA PRO A 19 -5.14 10.20 20.61
C PRO A 19 -3.70 10.00 20.12
N ASN A 20 -3.46 9.03 19.25
CA ASN A 20 -2.14 8.73 18.68
C ASN A 20 -2.19 8.68 17.15
N TYR A 21 -1.02 8.81 16.53
CA TYR A 21 -0.87 8.87 15.08
C TYR A 21 -1.33 7.59 14.36
N HIS A 22 -0.98 6.41 14.88
CA HIS A 22 -1.30 5.14 14.21
C HIS A 22 -2.80 4.90 14.12
N ASP A 23 -3.53 5.13 15.22
CA ASP A 23 -4.99 4.99 15.23
C ASP A 23 -5.68 6.04 14.35
N ALA A 24 -5.17 7.27 14.33
CA ALA A 24 -5.69 8.30 13.46
C ALA A 24 -5.48 7.94 11.98
N LEU A 25 -4.29 7.46 11.63
CA LEU A 25 -3.99 6.99 10.28
C LEU A 25 -4.85 5.78 9.90
N LEU A 26 -4.96 4.79 10.79
CA LEU A 26 -5.79 3.60 10.58
C LEU A 26 -7.25 3.99 10.28
N LYS A 27 -7.84 4.88 11.07
CA LYS A 27 -9.19 5.40 10.80
C LYS A 27 -9.31 6.10 9.47
N GLY A 28 -8.32 6.93 9.12
CA GLY A 28 -8.26 7.61 7.83
C GLY A 28 -8.19 6.63 6.67
N LEU A 29 -7.36 5.60 6.77
CA LEU A 29 -7.24 4.56 5.74
C LEU A 29 -8.52 3.72 5.59
N ILE A 30 -9.16 3.34 6.71
CA ILE A 30 -10.46 2.66 6.69
C ILE A 30 -11.51 3.54 6.01
N GLY A 31 -11.58 4.82 6.38
CA GLY A 31 -12.47 5.80 5.75
C GLY A 31 -12.20 5.98 4.25
N ALA A 32 -10.94 5.79 3.82
CA ALA A 32 -10.54 5.79 2.41
C ALA A 32 -10.87 4.47 1.67
N GLY A 33 -11.51 3.51 2.33
CA GLY A 33 -11.88 2.24 1.73
C GLY A 33 -10.79 1.16 1.78
N TYR A 34 -9.69 1.39 2.53
CA TYR A 34 -8.71 0.34 2.76
C TYR A 34 -9.29 -0.75 3.66
N THR A 35 -9.13 -1.99 3.25
CA THR A 35 -9.52 -3.15 4.05
C THR A 35 -8.29 -3.77 4.69
N PHE A 36 -8.31 -3.88 6.00
CA PHE A 36 -7.26 -4.55 6.77
C PHE A 36 -7.68 -5.98 7.03
N LYS A 37 -7.09 -6.91 6.31
CA LYS A 37 -7.37 -8.35 6.45
C LYS A 37 -6.14 -9.04 6.98
N THR A 38 -6.33 -10.04 7.81
CA THR A 38 -5.27 -10.98 8.14
C THR A 38 -4.80 -11.67 6.86
N PRO A 39 -3.48 -11.67 6.57
CA PRO A 39 -2.99 -12.26 5.34
C PRO A 39 -3.33 -13.75 5.28
N GLY A 40 -3.93 -14.17 4.18
CA GLY A 40 -4.15 -15.58 3.88
C GLY A 40 -2.90 -16.27 3.30
N PRO A 41 -2.93 -17.58 3.11
CA PRO A 41 -1.76 -18.34 2.60
C PRO A 41 -1.28 -17.89 1.22
N ALA A 42 -2.14 -17.24 0.45
CA ALA A 42 -1.86 -16.75 -0.90
C ALA A 42 -1.67 -15.23 -0.97
N SER A 43 -1.94 -14.50 0.13
CA SER A 43 -1.80 -13.04 0.19
C SER A 43 -0.40 -12.58 -0.21
N CYS A 44 -0.33 -11.58 -1.08
CA CYS A 44 0.97 -11.10 -1.54
C CYS A 44 1.03 -9.57 -1.71
N CYS A 45 2.28 -9.07 -1.69
CA CYS A 45 2.60 -7.68 -1.94
C CYS A 45 3.57 -7.56 -3.12
N ILE A 46 3.40 -6.52 -3.92
CA ILE A 46 4.29 -6.22 -5.05
C ILE A 46 5.15 -5.00 -4.72
N PHE A 47 6.45 -5.12 -4.99
CA PHE A 47 7.45 -4.06 -4.80
C PHE A 47 8.09 -3.64 -6.11
N THR A 48 7.96 -2.35 -6.43
CA THR A 48 8.69 -1.71 -7.54
C THR A 48 9.33 -0.43 -7.01
N VAL A 49 10.50 -0.56 -6.41
CA VAL A 49 11.13 0.49 -5.61
C VAL A 49 12.33 1.06 -6.34
N LYS A 50 12.44 2.40 -6.41
CA LYS A 50 13.63 3.07 -6.96
C LYS A 50 14.84 2.85 -6.04
N ASP A 51 16.05 2.89 -6.61
CA ASP A 51 17.28 2.52 -5.91
C ASP A 51 17.55 3.32 -4.63
N SER A 52 17.21 4.62 -4.64
CA SER A 52 17.40 5.47 -3.45
C SER A 52 16.54 5.09 -2.25
N ASP A 53 15.42 4.45 -2.47
CA ASP A 53 14.45 4.11 -1.42
C ASP A 53 14.60 2.65 -0.93
N LYS A 54 15.34 1.82 -1.69
CA LYS A 54 15.50 0.40 -1.37
C LYS A 54 16.00 0.13 0.05
N PRO A 55 16.96 0.90 0.61
CA PRO A 55 17.43 0.65 1.97
C PRO A 55 16.31 0.70 3.02
N GLU A 56 15.42 1.68 2.92
CA GLU A 56 14.31 1.85 3.86
C GLU A 56 13.22 0.79 3.68
N PHE A 57 13.07 0.26 2.45
CA PHE A 57 12.11 -0.81 2.16
C PHE A 57 12.51 -2.19 2.70
N VAL A 58 13.73 -2.41 3.15
CA VAL A 58 14.15 -3.69 3.74
C VAL A 58 13.36 -3.98 5.01
N ASP A 59 13.21 -2.99 5.92
CA ASP A 59 12.45 -3.14 7.15
C ASP A 59 10.94 -3.34 6.88
N ILE A 60 10.39 -2.55 5.96
CA ILE A 60 8.99 -2.68 5.51
C ILE A 60 8.71 -4.09 4.98
N ALA A 61 9.57 -4.58 4.11
CA ALA A 61 9.44 -5.90 3.52
C ALA A 61 9.59 -7.02 4.56
N TRP A 62 10.49 -6.86 5.53
CA TRP A 62 10.65 -7.78 6.66
C TRP A 62 9.38 -7.84 7.51
N LYS A 63 8.82 -6.70 7.87
CA LYS A 63 7.58 -6.62 8.62
C LYS A 63 6.44 -7.34 7.91
N LEU A 64 6.24 -7.08 6.61
CA LEU A 64 5.22 -7.76 5.80
C LEU A 64 5.47 -9.27 5.71
N LYS A 65 6.72 -9.67 5.51
CA LYS A 65 7.09 -11.09 5.49
C LYS A 65 6.78 -11.80 6.80
N SER A 66 7.06 -11.15 7.93
CA SER A 66 6.78 -11.70 9.27
C SER A 66 5.29 -11.86 9.55
N MET A 67 4.44 -11.06 8.90
CA MET A 67 2.98 -11.19 8.94
C MET A 67 2.42 -12.28 8.02
N GLY A 68 3.26 -12.92 7.20
CA GLY A 68 2.86 -14.02 6.33
C GLY A 68 2.63 -13.66 4.86
N TYR A 69 2.84 -12.41 4.46
CA TYR A 69 2.73 -12.03 3.04
C TYR A 69 3.82 -12.68 2.19
N LYS A 70 3.46 -13.10 0.98
CA LYS A 70 4.42 -13.43 -0.07
C LYS A 70 4.86 -12.13 -0.75
N LEU A 71 6.17 -11.96 -0.92
CA LEU A 71 6.71 -10.76 -1.52
C LEU A 71 7.11 -11.03 -2.97
N TYR A 72 6.68 -10.17 -3.86
CA TYR A 72 7.07 -10.15 -5.26
C TYR A 72 7.69 -8.80 -5.61
N GLY A 73 8.69 -8.81 -6.46
CA GLY A 73 9.36 -7.58 -6.88
C GLY A 73 9.91 -7.66 -8.29
N THR A 74 10.11 -6.50 -8.91
CA THR A 74 10.90 -6.42 -10.14
C THR A 74 12.33 -6.86 -9.88
N SER A 75 13.06 -7.32 -10.91
CA SER A 75 14.39 -7.91 -10.81
C SER A 75 15.33 -7.15 -9.85
N GLY A 76 15.52 -5.84 -10.07
CA GLY A 76 16.41 -5.05 -9.21
C GLY A 76 15.93 -4.87 -7.76
N THR A 77 14.62 -4.86 -7.51
CA THR A 77 14.06 -4.78 -6.15
C THR A 77 14.17 -6.13 -5.46
N CYS A 78 13.83 -7.20 -6.18
CA CYS A 78 13.90 -8.57 -5.67
C CYS A 78 15.35 -8.95 -5.32
N ALA A 79 16.31 -8.67 -6.21
CA ALA A 79 17.72 -8.91 -5.95
C ALA A 79 18.23 -8.16 -4.71
N TRP A 80 17.80 -6.91 -4.52
CA TRP A 80 18.15 -6.12 -3.35
C TRP A 80 17.59 -6.72 -2.05
N LEU A 81 16.31 -7.06 -2.01
CA LEU A 81 15.66 -7.64 -0.84
C LEU A 81 16.29 -8.99 -0.48
N ASN A 82 16.51 -9.87 -1.46
CA ASN A 82 17.15 -11.17 -1.24
C ASN A 82 18.60 -11.03 -0.70
N LYS A 83 19.35 -10.03 -1.19
CA LYS A 83 20.68 -9.70 -0.64
C LYS A 83 20.63 -9.33 0.84
N HIS A 84 19.53 -8.73 1.29
CA HIS A 84 19.29 -8.34 2.69
C HIS A 84 18.49 -9.38 3.47
N MET A 85 18.52 -10.64 3.03
CA MET A 85 17.88 -11.78 3.70
C MET A 85 16.35 -11.71 3.79
N VAL A 86 15.70 -10.89 2.95
CA VAL A 86 14.25 -10.81 2.84
C VAL A 86 13.81 -11.60 1.61
N PRO A 87 13.21 -12.80 1.77
CA PRO A 87 12.81 -13.63 0.63
C PRO A 87 11.76 -12.91 -0.24
N CYS A 88 12.11 -12.63 -1.47
CA CYS A 88 11.27 -11.98 -2.47
C CYS A 88 11.33 -12.78 -3.79
N ASN A 89 10.17 -13.00 -4.39
CA ASN A 89 10.07 -13.68 -5.68
C ASN A 89 10.12 -12.65 -6.80
N GLU A 90 10.91 -12.95 -7.82
CA GLU A 90 10.98 -12.08 -8.99
C GLU A 90 9.72 -12.20 -9.84
N VAL A 91 9.22 -11.04 -10.30
CA VAL A 91 8.14 -10.95 -11.28
C VAL A 91 8.59 -10.07 -12.45
N ARG A 92 8.27 -10.47 -13.67
CA ARG A 92 8.59 -9.71 -14.87
C ARG A 92 7.82 -8.40 -14.90
N ASN A 93 8.42 -7.38 -15.50
CA ASN A 93 7.80 -6.07 -15.70
C ASN A 93 6.52 -6.17 -16.54
N MET A 94 5.71 -5.12 -16.53
CA MET A 94 4.42 -5.05 -17.26
C MET A 94 4.55 -5.27 -18.76
N SER A 95 5.70 -4.97 -19.35
CA SER A 95 5.99 -5.17 -20.79
C SER A 95 6.59 -6.55 -21.08
N GLY A 96 6.85 -7.38 -20.06
CA GLY A 96 7.42 -8.71 -20.23
C GLY A 96 6.39 -9.74 -20.64
N GLU A 97 6.88 -10.90 -21.13
CA GLU A 97 6.03 -12.05 -21.42
C GLU A 97 5.36 -12.58 -20.14
N SER A 98 4.19 -13.19 -20.30
CA SER A 98 3.47 -13.86 -19.21
C SER A 98 4.28 -15.08 -18.69
N PRO A 99 4.29 -15.34 -17.37
CA PRO A 99 3.64 -14.58 -16.30
C PRO A 99 4.40 -13.30 -15.94
N ASN A 100 3.68 -12.20 -15.84
CA ASN A 100 4.23 -10.90 -15.51
C ASN A 100 3.42 -10.21 -14.38
N ILE A 101 3.79 -8.97 -14.07
CA ILE A 101 3.16 -8.23 -12.96
C ILE A 101 1.66 -7.96 -13.19
N VAL A 102 1.19 -7.90 -14.45
CA VAL A 102 -0.23 -7.71 -14.78
C VAL A 102 -1.02 -8.96 -14.44
N ASP A 103 -0.48 -10.13 -14.78
CA ASP A 103 -1.10 -11.42 -14.47
C ASP A 103 -1.23 -11.60 -12.96
N LEU A 104 -0.19 -11.21 -12.22
CA LEU A 104 -0.21 -11.27 -10.76
C LEU A 104 -1.26 -10.31 -10.16
N LEU A 105 -1.39 -9.08 -10.67
CA LEU A 105 -2.43 -8.14 -10.24
C LEU A 105 -3.84 -8.67 -10.51
N GLN A 106 -4.04 -9.32 -11.66
CA GLN A 106 -5.33 -9.88 -12.06
C GLN A 106 -5.70 -11.17 -11.34
N SER A 107 -4.75 -11.82 -10.68
CA SER A 107 -4.99 -13.06 -9.92
C SER A 107 -5.89 -12.88 -8.69
N GLY A 108 -6.10 -11.63 -8.23
CA GLY A 108 -6.86 -11.33 -7.01
C GLY A 108 -6.12 -11.67 -5.71
N LEU A 109 -4.83 -12.05 -5.78
CA LEU A 109 -4.02 -12.42 -4.62
C LEU A 109 -3.20 -11.26 -4.05
N VAL A 110 -3.16 -10.12 -4.78
CA VAL A 110 -2.37 -8.96 -4.39
C VAL A 110 -3.17 -8.06 -3.48
N ASP A 111 -2.70 -7.91 -2.25
CA ASP A 111 -3.32 -7.02 -1.26
C ASP A 111 -2.77 -5.59 -1.33
N TYR A 112 -1.47 -5.44 -1.59
CA TYR A 112 -0.80 -4.12 -1.63
C TYR A 112 0.24 -4.05 -2.73
N VAL A 113 0.33 -2.85 -3.33
CA VAL A 113 1.40 -2.49 -4.27
C VAL A 113 2.23 -1.35 -3.68
N PHE A 114 3.52 -1.55 -3.56
CA PHE A 114 4.48 -0.52 -3.15
C PHE A 114 5.29 -0.09 -4.38
N SER A 115 5.03 1.12 -4.86
CA SER A 115 5.64 1.60 -6.10
C SER A 115 6.20 3.00 -5.94
N THR A 116 7.48 3.11 -5.55
CA THR A 116 8.18 4.38 -5.57
C THR A 116 8.85 4.56 -6.94
N SER A 117 8.53 5.63 -7.64
CA SER A 117 9.11 5.89 -8.95
C SER A 117 10.03 7.10 -8.94
N ALA A 118 11.02 7.09 -9.81
CA ALA A 118 11.76 8.30 -10.13
C ALA A 118 10.83 9.42 -10.61
N LYS A 119 11.22 10.68 -10.39
CA LYS A 119 10.44 11.86 -10.81
C LYS A 119 10.07 11.79 -12.30
N GLY A 120 8.81 12.09 -12.62
CA GLY A 120 8.30 12.21 -13.97
C GLY A 120 6.89 11.63 -14.14
N ARG A 121 6.09 12.25 -15.03
CA ARG A 121 4.70 11.87 -15.31
C ARG A 121 4.53 11.17 -16.67
N ASP A 122 5.59 10.58 -17.23
CA ASP A 122 5.50 9.90 -18.52
C ASP A 122 4.52 8.71 -18.42
N PRO A 123 3.39 8.76 -19.16
CA PRO A 123 2.38 7.69 -19.13
C PRO A 123 2.88 6.33 -19.62
N LYS A 124 3.97 6.31 -20.37
CA LYS A 124 4.58 5.08 -20.93
C LYS A 124 5.42 4.32 -19.91
N ARG A 125 5.78 4.94 -18.79
CA ARG A 125 6.59 4.27 -17.76
C ARG A 125 5.79 3.17 -17.07
N ASP A 126 6.42 2.04 -16.86
CA ASP A 126 5.82 0.87 -16.20
C ASP A 126 5.27 1.20 -14.82
N SER A 127 5.92 2.08 -14.05
CA SER A 127 5.44 2.50 -12.74
C SER A 127 4.13 3.31 -12.79
N VAL A 128 3.90 4.09 -13.85
CA VAL A 128 2.63 4.83 -14.05
C VAL A 128 1.53 3.86 -14.48
N ARG A 129 1.85 2.95 -15.38
CA ARG A 129 0.93 1.90 -15.85
C ARG A 129 0.54 0.97 -14.69
N LEU A 130 1.50 0.57 -13.86
CA LEU A 130 1.28 -0.27 -12.67
C LEU A 130 0.30 0.39 -11.70
N ARG A 131 0.54 1.67 -11.36
CA ARG A 131 -0.36 2.41 -10.45
C ARG A 131 -1.77 2.53 -11.01
N ARG A 132 -1.90 2.84 -12.31
CA ARG A 132 -3.19 2.91 -12.98
C ARG A 132 -3.91 1.56 -12.93
N LYS A 133 -3.19 0.47 -13.20
CA LYS A 133 -3.76 -0.87 -13.15
C LYS A 133 -4.16 -1.30 -11.73
N ALA A 134 -3.37 -0.96 -10.73
CA ALA A 134 -3.72 -1.21 -9.33
C ALA A 134 -5.03 -0.48 -8.94
N VAL A 135 -5.17 0.80 -9.33
CA VAL A 135 -6.40 1.58 -9.08
C VAL A 135 -7.61 0.96 -9.80
N GLU A 136 -7.48 0.54 -11.06
CA GLU A 136 -8.55 -0.13 -11.81
C GLU A 136 -9.03 -1.41 -11.12
N LEU A 137 -8.14 -2.12 -10.45
CA LEU A 137 -8.42 -3.35 -9.71
C LEU A 137 -8.74 -3.11 -8.23
N SER A 138 -8.86 -1.85 -7.81
CA SER A 138 -9.09 -1.46 -6.40
C SER A 138 -8.02 -1.99 -5.43
N ILE A 139 -6.79 -2.16 -5.90
CA ILE A 139 -5.65 -2.58 -5.07
C ILE A 139 -4.94 -1.33 -4.53
N PRO A 140 -4.78 -1.19 -3.21
CA PRO A 140 -4.05 -0.09 -2.61
C PRO A 140 -2.63 0.03 -3.16
N CYS A 141 -2.28 1.23 -3.67
CA CYS A 141 -0.96 1.49 -4.23
C CYS A 141 -0.26 2.60 -3.47
N ILE A 142 0.77 2.24 -2.73
CA ILE A 142 1.56 3.12 -1.87
C ILE A 142 2.79 3.62 -2.63
N THR A 143 3.00 4.94 -2.65
CA THR A 143 4.03 5.56 -3.48
C THR A 143 5.10 6.32 -2.70
N ALA A 144 4.98 6.40 -1.39
CA ALA A 144 5.94 7.05 -0.48
C ALA A 144 6.38 6.08 0.62
N VAL A 145 7.64 6.17 1.01
CA VAL A 145 8.26 5.31 2.03
C VAL A 145 7.60 5.51 3.39
N ASP A 146 7.43 6.78 3.81
CA ASP A 146 6.79 7.10 5.10
C ASP A 146 5.38 6.53 5.20
N THR A 147 4.60 6.65 4.11
CA THR A 147 3.25 6.09 4.04
C THR A 147 3.29 4.55 4.10
N ALA A 148 4.28 3.93 3.47
CA ALA A 148 4.45 2.48 3.50
C ALA A 148 4.79 1.99 4.92
N ASN A 149 5.70 2.66 5.62
CA ASN A 149 6.03 2.37 7.02
C ASN A 149 4.79 2.49 7.92
N ALA A 150 4.11 3.62 7.82
CA ALA A 150 2.93 3.88 8.63
C ALA A 150 1.79 2.87 8.37
N LEU A 151 1.57 2.49 7.11
CA LEU A 151 0.61 1.43 6.74
C LEU A 151 1.00 0.09 7.37
N VAL A 152 2.27 -0.30 7.28
CA VAL A 152 2.74 -1.59 7.81
C VAL A 152 2.65 -1.63 9.34
N ASP A 153 2.93 -0.51 10.01
CA ASP A 153 2.76 -0.41 11.45
C ASP A 153 1.26 -0.48 11.86
N CYS A 154 0.35 0.10 11.06
CA CYS A 154 -1.09 -0.10 11.23
C CYS A 154 -1.51 -1.55 11.03
N LEU A 155 -0.96 -2.25 10.01
CA LEU A 155 -1.26 -3.67 9.77
C LEU A 155 -0.78 -4.58 10.92
N ARG A 156 0.26 -4.18 11.64
CA ARG A 156 0.79 -4.91 12.81
C ARG A 156 0.05 -4.60 14.10
N SER A 157 -0.74 -3.53 14.13
CA SER A 157 -1.53 -3.19 15.30
C SER A 157 -2.68 -4.20 15.48
N ASP A 158 -3.00 -4.53 16.72
CA ASP A 158 -4.15 -5.39 17.06
C ASP A 158 -5.48 -4.62 16.94
N HIS A 159 -5.46 -3.41 16.40
CA HIS A 159 -6.65 -2.60 16.27
C HIS A 159 -7.46 -3.00 15.03
N SER A 160 -8.74 -3.22 15.25
CA SER A 160 -9.76 -3.50 14.24
C SER A 160 -10.89 -2.49 14.36
N LEU A 161 -11.85 -2.52 13.43
CA LEU A 161 -13.05 -1.70 13.52
C LEU A 161 -13.84 -1.91 14.83
N GLU A 162 -13.70 -3.08 15.46
CA GLU A 162 -14.44 -3.45 16.66
C GLU A 162 -13.80 -2.91 17.95
N ASN A 163 -12.47 -2.75 17.96
CA ASN A 163 -11.71 -2.36 19.15
C ASN A 163 -10.99 -1.00 19.04
N ILE A 164 -11.12 -0.30 17.91
CA ILE A 164 -10.48 0.99 17.73
C ILE A 164 -11.10 2.06 18.65
N PRO A 165 -10.32 2.80 19.45
CA PRO A 165 -10.85 3.76 20.40
C PRO A 165 -11.61 4.89 19.71
N LEU A 166 -12.84 5.15 20.16
CA LEU A 166 -13.63 6.26 19.68
C LEU A 166 -13.18 7.57 20.36
N VAL A 167 -13.28 8.67 19.64
CA VAL A 167 -12.97 10.01 20.15
C VAL A 167 -14.23 10.86 20.06
N ASP A 168 -14.65 11.43 21.18
CA ASP A 168 -15.73 12.40 21.21
C ASP A 168 -15.22 13.75 20.68
N ILE A 169 -15.68 14.12 19.51
CA ILE A 169 -15.25 15.34 18.81
C ILE A 169 -15.70 16.59 19.59
N ALA A 170 -16.84 16.53 20.30
CA ALA A 170 -17.35 17.66 21.06
C ALA A 170 -16.45 18.07 22.23
N THR A 171 -15.68 17.10 22.78
CA THR A 171 -14.79 17.35 23.91
C THR A 171 -13.35 17.70 23.55
N LEU A 172 -12.98 17.61 22.25
CA LEU A 172 -11.61 17.87 21.79
C LEU A 172 -11.12 19.30 22.09
N TYR A 173 -12.01 20.28 22.06
CA TYR A 173 -11.67 21.69 22.29
C TYR A 173 -11.60 22.09 23.77
N HIS A 174 -11.97 21.19 24.69
CA HIS A 174 -12.00 21.48 26.13
C HIS A 174 -10.79 20.91 26.90
N ARG A 175 -9.86 20.24 26.24
CA ARG A 175 -8.59 19.83 26.88
C ARG A 175 -7.60 21.01 26.79
N LYS A 176 -7.59 21.84 27.84
CA LYS A 176 -6.50 22.77 28.18
C LYS A 176 -5.40 22.01 28.92
#